data_590a0eb22d0dd42154f8c9c8f3a1eba6
#
_entry.id   590a0eb22d0dd42154f8c9c8f3a1eba6
#
_cell.length_a   1.000
_cell.length_b   1.000
_cell.length_c   1.000
_cell.angle_alpha   90.00
_cell.angle_beta   90.00
_cell.angle_gamma   90.00
#
_symmetry.space_group_name_H-M   'P 1'
#
loop_
_entity.id
_entity.type
_entity.pdbx_description
1 polymer ?
#
loop_
_entity_poly.entity_id
_entity_poly.type
_entity_poly.pdbx_seq_one_letter_code
_entity_poly.pdbx_strand_id
1 'polypeptide(L)'
;MLTADYHMHSVSPDAKVPMEDMCQAAIHKGLTEIALTDHYEFYAHGIHRQFFHEEYLKLYWDNLERCRDRFAGRLTIKSGMEFGQLHLAREEAFNIIRNYPFDYLIGSVHKIENVDVSKMDYTDVTVPQITESYYRHLIELSAYGEYDC
;
A
#
# COMPACT_ATOMS: atom_id res chain seq x y z
N MET A 1 7.10 24.31 2.98
CA MET A 1 7.26 23.57 1.71
C MET A 1 7.19 22.09 2.08
N LEU A 2 6.39 21.28 1.40
CA LEU A 2 6.32 19.84 1.66
C LEU A 2 7.66 19.22 1.26
N THR A 3 8.30 18.49 2.17
CA THR A 3 9.62 17.89 1.94
C THR A 3 9.59 16.36 1.93
N ALA A 4 8.44 15.76 2.19
CA ALA A 4 8.24 14.32 2.23
C ALA A 4 6.93 13.92 1.55
N ASP A 5 6.89 12.69 1.00
CA ASP A 5 5.70 12.03 0.48
C ASP A 5 5.74 10.55 0.87
N TYR A 6 4.70 10.07 1.56
CA TYR A 6 4.65 8.70 2.11
C TYR A 6 3.54 7.84 1.48
N HIS A 7 2.99 8.27 0.33
CA HIS A 7 2.03 7.46 -0.40
C HIS A 7 2.37 7.45 -1.89
N MET A 8 3.26 6.54 -2.27
CA MET A 8 3.80 6.43 -3.62
C MET A 8 3.85 4.96 -4.07
N HIS A 9 3.48 4.72 -5.32
CA HIS A 9 3.48 3.39 -5.92
C HIS A 9 4.54 3.28 -7.02
N SER A 10 5.20 2.13 -7.12
CA SER A 10 6.27 1.90 -8.09
C SER A 10 6.08 0.65 -8.94
N VAL A 11 5.94 -0.51 -8.33
CA VAL A 11 5.87 -1.80 -9.04
C VAL A 11 4.50 -2.47 -8.93
N SER A 12 3.53 -1.80 -8.32
CA SER A 12 2.16 -2.31 -8.23
C SER A 12 1.42 -2.25 -9.58
N PRO A 13 0.29 -2.96 -9.74
CA PRO A 13 -0.41 -3.04 -11.02
C PRO A 13 -0.87 -1.69 -11.60
N ASP A 14 -1.02 -0.68 -10.78
CA ASP A 14 -1.41 0.68 -11.14
C ASP A 14 -0.22 1.63 -11.38
N ALA A 15 0.98 1.25 -10.92
CA ALA A 15 2.20 2.01 -11.19
C ALA A 15 2.71 1.73 -12.61
N LYS A 16 3.14 2.79 -13.28
CA LYS A 16 3.58 2.74 -14.68
C LYS A 16 5.07 3.00 -14.86
N VAL A 17 5.76 3.30 -13.78
CA VAL A 17 7.18 3.68 -13.82
C VAL A 17 7.97 2.89 -12.77
N PRO A 18 9.24 2.57 -13.07
CA PRO A 18 10.12 1.91 -12.12
C PRO A 18 10.32 2.74 -10.83
N MET A 19 10.61 2.06 -9.73
CA MET A 19 10.90 2.67 -8.42
C MET A 19 12.00 3.74 -8.51
N GLU A 20 13.01 3.50 -9.33
CA GLU A 20 14.10 4.43 -9.58
C GLU A 20 13.63 5.76 -10.20
N ASP A 21 12.71 5.70 -11.16
CA ASP A 21 12.15 6.89 -11.79
C ASP A 21 11.28 7.69 -10.81
N MET A 22 10.59 7.01 -9.88
CA MET A 22 9.87 7.66 -8.79
C MET A 22 10.83 8.41 -7.85
N CYS A 23 11.94 7.79 -7.47
CA CYS A 23 12.98 8.44 -6.66
C CYS A 23 13.57 9.66 -7.36
N GLN A 24 13.87 9.55 -8.65
CA GLN A 24 14.40 10.67 -9.43
C GLN A 24 13.37 11.82 -9.56
N ALA A 25 12.09 11.49 -9.75
CA ALA A 25 11.01 12.47 -9.80
C ALA A 25 10.84 13.18 -8.44
N ALA A 26 10.92 12.44 -7.33
CA ALA A 26 10.87 13.01 -5.98
C ALA A 26 11.98 14.05 -5.76
N ILE A 27 13.22 13.73 -6.12
CA ILE A 27 14.35 14.68 -6.05
C ILE A 27 14.08 15.90 -6.92
N HIS A 28 13.58 15.72 -8.15
CA HIS A 28 13.26 16.82 -9.06
C HIS A 28 12.16 17.73 -8.49
N LYS A 29 11.23 17.18 -7.73
CA LYS A 29 10.17 17.91 -7.02
C LYS A 29 10.65 18.59 -5.74
N GLY A 30 11.89 18.37 -5.33
CA GLY A 30 12.47 18.96 -4.12
C GLY A 30 12.10 18.20 -2.83
N LEU A 31 11.65 16.95 -2.94
CA LEU A 31 11.46 16.10 -1.78
C LEU A 31 12.81 15.62 -1.25
N THR A 32 12.93 15.52 0.06
CA THR A 32 14.12 15.03 0.75
C THR A 32 13.91 13.64 1.36
N GLU A 33 12.65 13.23 1.50
CA GLU A 33 12.27 11.92 2.02
C GLU A 33 11.01 11.40 1.33
N ILE A 34 10.95 10.10 1.07
CA ILE A 34 9.77 9.41 0.54
C ILE A 34 9.58 8.05 1.22
N ALA A 35 8.35 7.54 1.24
CA ALA A 35 8.07 6.13 1.46
C ALA A 35 7.48 5.53 0.17
N LEU A 36 7.99 4.38 -0.23
CA LEU A 36 7.44 3.62 -1.35
C LEU A 36 6.46 2.61 -0.78
N THR A 37 5.18 2.86 -1.00
CA THR A 37 4.04 2.18 -0.37
C THR A 37 3.22 1.44 -1.41
N ASP A 38 3.86 0.50 -2.12
CA ASP A 38 3.17 -0.31 -3.12
C ASP A 38 2.03 -1.12 -2.49
N HIS A 39 1.03 -1.45 -3.28
CA HIS A 39 -0.13 -2.20 -2.81
C HIS A 39 0.21 -3.62 -2.40
N TYR A 40 -0.36 -4.07 -1.29
CA TYR A 40 -0.48 -5.47 -0.90
C TYR A 40 -1.92 -5.74 -0.46
N GLU A 41 -2.65 -6.53 -1.25
CA GLU A 41 -4.08 -6.72 -1.08
C GLU A 41 -4.42 -8.05 -0.39
N PHE A 42 -5.17 -7.98 0.69
CA PHE A 42 -5.81 -9.13 1.29
C PHE A 42 -7.22 -9.33 0.73
N TYR A 43 -7.66 -10.57 0.67
CA TYR A 43 -8.97 -10.95 0.19
C TYR A 43 -9.67 -11.82 1.23
N ALA A 44 -10.96 -11.61 1.45
CA ALA A 44 -11.76 -12.54 2.23
C ALA A 44 -11.64 -13.94 1.61
N HIS A 45 -11.50 -14.97 2.47
CA HIS A 45 -11.40 -16.37 2.08
C HIS A 45 -10.13 -16.80 1.33
N GLY A 46 -9.02 -16.11 1.50
CA GLY A 46 -7.72 -16.53 0.99
C GLY A 46 -7.60 -16.53 -0.55
N ILE A 47 -8.40 -15.72 -1.23
CA ILE A 47 -8.27 -15.53 -2.68
C ILE A 47 -7.08 -14.63 -2.94
N HIS A 48 -5.93 -15.22 -3.19
CA HIS A 48 -4.73 -14.49 -3.61
C HIS A 48 -4.79 -14.24 -5.12
N ARG A 49 -4.75 -12.98 -5.52
CA ARG A 49 -4.49 -12.63 -6.91
C ARG A 49 -2.99 -12.58 -7.18
N GLN A 50 -2.61 -12.85 -8.44
CA GLN A 50 -1.28 -13.15 -8.95
C GLN A 50 -0.16 -12.12 -8.65
N PHE A 51 -0.47 -10.97 -8.06
CA PHE A 51 0.47 -9.87 -7.87
C PHE A 51 0.97 -9.68 -6.43
N PHE A 52 0.55 -10.53 -5.48
CA PHE A 52 0.78 -10.33 -4.05
C PHE A 52 1.34 -11.58 -3.38
N HIS A 53 2.46 -12.07 -3.92
CA HIS A 53 3.17 -13.23 -3.41
C HIS A 53 4.51 -12.83 -2.79
N GLU A 54 5.15 -13.76 -2.09
CA GLU A 54 6.48 -13.60 -1.51
C GLU A 54 7.52 -13.13 -2.54
N GLU A 55 7.41 -13.59 -3.80
CA GLU A 55 8.27 -13.13 -4.91
C GLU A 55 8.11 -11.63 -5.18
N TYR A 56 6.90 -11.08 -5.02
CA TYR A 56 6.65 -9.65 -5.17
C TYR A 56 7.34 -8.86 -4.05
N LEU A 57 7.22 -9.29 -2.80
CA LEU A 57 7.90 -8.65 -1.68
C LEU A 57 9.42 -8.68 -1.87
N LYS A 58 9.96 -9.82 -2.35
CA LYS A 58 11.38 -9.89 -2.67
C LYS A 58 11.78 -8.89 -3.75
N LEU A 59 11.04 -8.79 -4.83
CA LEU A 59 11.29 -7.82 -5.91
C LEU A 59 11.23 -6.38 -5.40
N TYR A 60 10.24 -6.07 -4.56
CA TYR A 60 10.11 -4.78 -3.91
C TYR A 60 11.36 -4.43 -3.10
N TRP A 61 11.81 -5.35 -2.22
CA TRP A 61 12.99 -5.13 -1.38
C TRP A 61 14.27 -5.02 -2.21
N ASP A 62 14.48 -5.86 -3.21
CA ASP A 62 15.64 -5.80 -4.10
C ASP A 62 15.70 -4.44 -4.84
N ASN A 63 14.56 -3.89 -5.25
CA ASN A 63 14.47 -2.57 -5.89
C ASN A 63 14.71 -1.43 -4.90
N LEU A 64 14.15 -1.54 -3.70
CA LEU A 64 14.28 -0.55 -2.64
C LEU A 64 15.76 -0.35 -2.25
N GLU A 65 16.47 -1.44 -1.98
CA GLU A 65 17.88 -1.38 -1.60
C GLU A 65 18.75 -0.78 -2.72
N ARG A 66 18.50 -1.16 -3.98
CA ARG A 66 19.20 -0.53 -5.12
C ARG A 66 18.93 0.97 -5.21
N CYS A 67 17.71 1.41 -4.94
CA CYS A 67 17.38 2.83 -4.92
C CYS A 67 18.01 3.54 -3.73
N ARG A 68 18.03 2.94 -2.55
CA ARG A 68 18.73 3.48 -1.37
C ARG A 68 20.20 3.72 -1.66
N ASP A 69 20.89 2.75 -2.25
CA ASP A 69 22.31 2.87 -2.63
C ASP A 69 22.52 3.97 -3.68
N ARG A 70 21.71 3.96 -4.74
CA ARG A 70 21.84 4.90 -5.86
C ARG A 70 21.58 6.36 -5.48
N PHE A 71 20.65 6.60 -4.59
CA PHE A 71 20.23 7.94 -4.19
C PHE A 71 20.76 8.36 -2.81
N ALA A 72 21.72 7.61 -2.26
CA ALA A 72 22.33 7.91 -0.97
C ALA A 72 22.83 9.37 -0.89
N GLY A 73 22.51 10.05 0.22
CA GLY A 73 22.85 11.45 0.45
C GLY A 73 22.05 12.49 -0.36
N ARG A 74 21.12 12.05 -1.22
CA ARG A 74 20.24 12.93 -2.00
C ARG A 74 18.76 12.77 -1.66
N LEU A 75 18.34 11.57 -1.26
CA LEU A 75 16.97 11.24 -0.93
C LEU A 75 16.95 10.17 0.16
N THR A 76 16.21 10.38 1.22
CA THR A 76 15.88 9.35 2.21
C THR A 76 14.73 8.52 1.68
N ILE A 77 14.93 7.20 1.55
CA ILE A 77 13.92 6.28 1.02
C ILE A 77 13.50 5.31 2.12
N LYS A 78 12.27 5.48 2.58
CA LYS A 78 11.61 4.61 3.55
C LYS A 78 11.00 3.40 2.86
N SER A 79 11.08 2.24 3.52
CA SER A 79 10.27 1.09 3.13
C SER A 79 8.83 1.28 3.59
N GLY A 80 7.87 1.03 2.73
CA GLY A 80 6.47 1.11 3.10
C GLY A 80 5.63 0.10 2.33
N MET A 81 4.40 -0.05 2.76
CA MET A 81 3.41 -0.87 2.08
C MET A 81 2.02 -0.31 2.32
N GLU A 82 1.20 -0.28 1.27
CA GLU A 82 -0.22 -0.02 1.40
C GLU A 82 -0.98 -1.34 1.43
N PHE A 83 -1.42 -1.71 2.62
CA PHE A 83 -2.16 -2.94 2.83
C PHE A 83 -3.66 -2.72 2.66
N GLY A 84 -4.22 -3.27 1.61
CA GLY A 84 -5.66 -3.32 1.42
C GLY A 84 -6.29 -4.42 2.27
N GLN A 85 -7.31 -4.05 3.07
CA GLN A 85 -8.16 -4.96 3.84
C GLN A 85 -7.42 -5.80 4.91
N LEU A 86 -6.42 -5.25 5.61
CA LEU A 86 -5.69 -5.90 6.71
C LEU A 86 -6.60 -6.63 7.70
N HIS A 87 -7.73 -6.03 8.05
CA HIS A 87 -8.68 -6.54 9.04
C HIS A 87 -9.34 -7.87 8.63
N LEU A 88 -9.34 -8.21 7.33
CA LEU A 88 -9.91 -9.47 6.82
C LEU A 88 -8.94 -10.65 6.93
N ALA A 89 -7.64 -10.40 7.04
CA ALA A 89 -6.60 -11.43 7.07
C ALA A 89 -5.55 -11.15 8.15
N ARG A 90 -6.01 -10.93 9.38
CA ARG A 90 -5.21 -10.42 10.51
C ARG A 90 -3.94 -11.23 10.78
N GLU A 91 -4.02 -12.55 10.77
CA GLU A 91 -2.87 -13.43 11.05
C GLU A 91 -1.84 -13.35 9.92
N GLU A 92 -2.28 -13.37 8.67
CA GLU A 92 -1.40 -13.25 7.50
C GLU A 92 -0.72 -11.87 7.46
N ALA A 93 -1.51 -10.80 7.65
CA ALA A 93 -1.00 -9.44 7.72
C ALA A 93 0.05 -9.27 8.82
N PHE A 94 -0.24 -9.76 10.01
CA PHE A 94 0.68 -9.73 11.14
C PHE A 94 1.99 -10.47 10.86
N ASN A 95 1.93 -11.63 10.21
CA ASN A 95 3.11 -12.39 9.84
C ASN A 95 3.98 -11.63 8.82
N ILE A 96 3.37 -10.96 7.84
CA ILE A 96 4.11 -10.14 6.87
C ILE A 96 4.76 -8.95 7.57
N ILE A 97 4.02 -8.19 8.36
CA ILE A 97 4.52 -7.02 9.09
C ILE A 97 5.71 -7.39 10.00
N ARG A 98 5.65 -8.54 10.66
CA ARG A 98 6.76 -8.99 11.54
C ARG A 98 7.99 -9.50 10.80
N ASN A 99 7.82 -10.02 9.60
CA ASN A 99 8.90 -10.64 8.84
C ASN A 99 9.65 -9.65 7.94
N TYR A 100 9.07 -8.48 7.69
CA TYR A 100 9.65 -7.43 6.85
C TYR A 100 9.77 -6.12 7.63
N PRO A 101 10.95 -5.47 7.65
CA PRO A 101 11.19 -4.27 8.45
C PRO A 101 10.66 -3.01 7.72
N PHE A 102 9.35 -2.88 7.61
CA PHE A 102 8.74 -1.68 7.04
C PHE A 102 8.94 -0.48 7.97
N ASP A 103 9.25 0.68 7.36
CA ASP A 103 9.36 1.97 8.05
C ASP A 103 7.98 2.66 8.17
N TYR A 104 7.04 2.37 7.24
CA TYR A 104 5.75 3.03 7.18
C TYR A 104 4.67 2.14 6.54
N LEU A 105 3.53 2.06 7.19
CA LEU A 105 2.41 1.22 6.76
C LEU A 105 1.13 2.03 6.61
N ILE A 106 0.44 1.83 5.49
CA ILE A 106 -0.89 2.37 5.22
C ILE A 106 -1.90 1.23 5.28
N GLY A 107 -2.97 1.42 6.04
CA GLY A 107 -4.14 0.54 6.07
C GLY A 107 -5.25 1.12 5.21
N SER A 108 -5.68 0.38 4.18
CA SER A 108 -6.67 0.85 3.22
C SER A 108 -7.86 -0.10 3.07
N VAL A 109 -9.00 0.44 2.66
CA VAL A 109 -10.18 -0.33 2.23
C VAL A 109 -10.41 -0.07 0.75
N HIS A 110 -9.93 -0.97 -0.09
CA HIS A 110 -10.09 -0.88 -1.55
C HIS A 110 -11.26 -1.70 -2.06
N LYS A 111 -11.71 -2.70 -1.28
CA LYS A 111 -12.75 -3.64 -1.70
C LYS A 111 -13.80 -3.85 -0.61
N ILE A 112 -15.02 -4.03 -1.04
CA ILE A 112 -16.13 -4.50 -0.24
C ILE A 112 -16.58 -5.83 -0.85
N GLU A 113 -16.62 -6.90 -0.04
CA GLU A 113 -16.98 -8.26 -0.50
C GLU A 113 -16.18 -8.72 -1.75
N ASN A 114 -14.88 -8.41 -1.78
CA ASN A 114 -13.94 -8.66 -2.88
C ASN A 114 -14.23 -7.91 -4.18
N VAL A 115 -15.17 -6.98 -4.19
CA VAL A 115 -15.42 -6.07 -5.29
C VAL A 115 -14.68 -4.75 -5.04
N ASP A 116 -13.88 -4.34 -6.01
CA ASP A 116 -13.19 -3.05 -6.00
C ASP A 116 -14.19 -1.90 -5.89
N VAL A 117 -13.99 -1.02 -4.93
CA VAL A 117 -14.89 0.13 -4.68
C VAL A 117 -15.07 0.97 -5.94
N SER A 118 -14.01 1.14 -6.75
CA SER A 118 -14.09 1.91 -8.01
C SER A 118 -14.95 1.25 -9.10
N LYS A 119 -15.31 -0.03 -8.93
CA LYS A 119 -16.10 -0.83 -9.89
C LYS A 119 -17.51 -1.14 -9.42
N MET A 120 -17.91 -0.58 -8.29
CA MET A 120 -19.27 -0.75 -7.78
C MET A 120 -20.29 0.06 -8.59
N ASP A 121 -21.52 -0.40 -8.60
CA ASP A 121 -22.65 0.31 -9.22
C ASP A 121 -23.18 1.39 -8.26
N TYR A 122 -22.88 2.64 -8.57
CA TYR A 122 -23.26 3.80 -7.79
C TYR A 122 -24.56 4.40 -8.27
N THR A 123 -25.67 4.03 -7.62
CA THR A 123 -27.02 4.58 -7.84
C THR A 123 -27.56 5.19 -6.53
N ASP A 124 -28.61 5.97 -6.60
CA ASP A 124 -29.27 6.52 -5.40
C ASP A 124 -29.74 5.43 -4.42
N VAL A 125 -29.96 4.21 -4.92
CA VAL A 125 -30.36 3.05 -4.12
C VAL A 125 -29.15 2.34 -3.50
N THR A 126 -28.06 2.19 -4.24
CA THR A 126 -26.88 1.41 -3.82
C THR A 126 -25.90 2.23 -2.97
N VAL A 127 -25.79 3.54 -3.20
CA VAL A 127 -24.85 4.41 -2.48
C VAL A 127 -24.99 4.33 -0.95
N PRO A 128 -26.19 4.39 -0.34
CA PRO A 128 -26.28 4.29 1.13
C PRO A 128 -25.75 2.95 1.67
N GLN A 129 -26.01 1.84 0.97
CA GLN A 129 -25.59 0.50 1.37
C GLN A 129 -24.05 0.33 1.23
N ILE A 130 -23.49 0.81 0.11
CA ILE A 130 -22.04 0.82 -0.13
C ILE A 130 -21.36 1.66 0.94
N THR A 131 -21.88 2.85 1.24
CA THR A 131 -21.33 3.76 2.24
C THR A 131 -21.34 3.11 3.62
N GLU A 132 -22.45 2.51 4.05
CA GLU A 132 -22.53 1.81 5.34
C GLU A 132 -21.51 0.67 5.42
N SER A 133 -21.42 -0.15 4.37
CA SER A 133 -20.47 -1.25 4.31
C SER A 133 -19.02 -0.75 4.34
N TYR A 134 -18.70 0.30 3.60
CA TYR A 134 -17.37 0.91 3.59
C TYR A 134 -16.97 1.41 4.98
N TYR A 135 -17.85 2.16 5.67
CA TYR A 135 -17.57 2.62 7.04
C TYR A 135 -17.43 1.48 8.04
N ARG A 136 -18.16 0.39 7.88
CA ARG A 136 -17.98 -0.81 8.72
C ARG A 136 -16.57 -1.37 8.57
N HIS A 137 -16.09 -1.54 7.34
CA HIS A 137 -14.71 -1.97 7.08
C HIS A 137 -13.68 -0.99 7.63
N LEU A 138 -13.89 0.33 7.52
CA LEU A 138 -12.99 1.32 8.11
C LEU A 138 -12.93 1.22 9.63
N ILE A 139 -14.06 0.99 10.30
CA ILE A 139 -14.11 0.80 11.76
C ILE A 139 -13.35 -0.46 12.16
N GLU A 140 -13.56 -1.57 11.45
CA GLU A 140 -12.86 -2.83 11.71
C GLU A 140 -11.35 -2.71 11.44
N LEU A 141 -10.95 -2.04 10.37
CA LEU A 141 -9.56 -1.73 10.05
C LEU A 141 -8.94 -0.86 11.14
N SER A 142 -9.61 0.23 11.54
CA SER A 142 -9.16 1.11 12.61
C SER A 142 -8.96 0.40 13.95
N ALA A 143 -9.82 -0.59 14.26
CA ALA A 143 -9.69 -1.42 15.45
C ALA A 143 -8.54 -2.44 15.35
N TYR A 144 -8.04 -2.76 14.17
CA TYR A 144 -6.87 -3.61 13.98
C TYR A 144 -5.57 -2.91 14.42
N GLY A 145 -5.34 -1.67 13.98
CA GLY A 145 -4.35 -0.76 14.54
C GLY A 145 -2.86 -1.05 14.27
N GLU A 146 -2.53 -2.01 13.42
CA GLU A 146 -1.13 -2.41 13.09
C GLU A 146 -0.61 -1.67 11.83
N TYR A 147 -0.87 -0.36 11.74
CA TYR A 147 -0.44 0.52 10.66
C TYR A 147 -0.31 1.97 11.14
N ASP A 148 0.36 2.83 10.37
CA ASP A 148 0.67 4.21 10.73
C ASP A 148 -0.41 5.21 10.25
N CYS A 149 -1.05 4.91 9.11
CA CYS A 149 -2.05 5.79 8.50
C CYS A 149 -3.21 5.02 7.87
#